data_6e091cf70f948ba436671cd3dd009b9a
#
_entry.id   6e091cf70f948ba436671cd3dd009b9a
#
_cell.length_a   1.000
_cell.length_b   1.000
_cell.length_c   1.000
_cell.angle_alpha   90.00
_cell.angle_beta   90.00
_cell.angle_gamma   90.00
#
_symmetry.space_group_name_H-M   'P 1'
#
loop_
_entity.id
_entity.type
_entity.pdbx_description
1 polymer ?
#
loop_
_entity_poly.entity_id
_entity_poly.type
_entity_poly.pdbx_seq_one_letter_code
_entity_poly.pdbx_strand_id
1 'polypeptide(L)'
;MPSRYARIGDRIISIGHVTDREAGNAAAQPVGHGANHSKTGAGAEMITIPQLTAQALGSFLAQETKGRFVASQAGLTELLPFAAKLTLECIGNSDALYHDIEHTMLVTLVGHDILVGRALARATTADDYANFIMACLAHDIGYVRGVVQGDEDDAFVADLSGRKVRLPIGSSDAALAPYHVDRSKLFVIERLDAVEEVDAARIARAIEYTRFPYVTTPKEDADDLNEEEGLLLRAADLIGQLGDPNYMRKSNALFYEFEEIGLNKTLGYATPADIVYRFPQFYWTNVAPQIQLAIRYLNVTSSGRQWIANLHSNVFRAEREVNLSGPQR
;
A
#
# COMPACT_ATOMS: atom_id res chain seq x y z
N MET A 1 20.28 -20.91 -2.12
CA MET A 1 18.83 -20.76 -1.89
C MET A 1 18.66 -19.64 -0.88
N PRO A 2 18.01 -18.51 -1.19
CA PRO A 2 17.68 -17.53 -0.19
C PRO A 2 16.66 -18.14 0.78
N SER A 3 16.85 -17.88 2.06
CA SER A 3 16.00 -18.40 3.14
C SER A 3 14.56 -17.90 2.94
N ARG A 4 13.62 -18.83 2.84
CA ARG A 4 12.16 -18.55 2.74
C ARG A 4 11.55 -18.07 4.06
N TYR A 5 12.38 -17.73 5.02
CA TYR A 5 12.00 -17.31 6.36
C TYR A 5 12.82 -16.12 6.79
N ALA A 6 12.16 -15.08 7.29
CA ALA A 6 12.82 -13.95 7.94
C ALA A 6 12.64 -14.06 9.45
N ARG A 7 13.65 -13.65 10.21
CA ARG A 7 13.63 -13.65 11.69
C ARG A 7 13.38 -12.24 12.21
N ILE A 8 12.37 -12.08 13.06
CA ILE A 8 12.19 -10.89 13.88
C ILE A 8 12.38 -11.35 15.33
N GLY A 9 13.46 -10.91 15.98
CA GLY A 9 13.86 -11.45 17.27
C GLY A 9 14.06 -12.97 17.21
N ASP A 10 13.43 -13.72 18.10
CA ASP A 10 13.49 -15.19 18.13
C ASP A 10 12.42 -15.91 17.29
N ARG A 11 11.58 -15.17 16.55
CA ARG A 11 10.47 -15.73 15.76
C ARG A 11 10.79 -15.81 14.27
N ILE A 12 10.26 -16.85 13.62
CA ILE A 12 10.40 -17.10 12.20
C ILE A 12 9.07 -16.77 11.52
N ILE A 13 9.06 -15.79 10.60
CA ILE A 13 7.88 -15.46 9.78
C ILE A 13 8.08 -16.08 8.40
N SER A 14 7.09 -16.89 7.95
CA SER A 14 7.11 -17.49 6.62
C SER A 14 6.82 -16.43 5.56
N ILE A 15 7.73 -16.24 4.62
CA ILE A 15 7.54 -15.43 3.42
C ILE A 15 6.96 -16.38 2.36
N GLY A 16 5.75 -16.07 1.83
CA GLY A 16 5.02 -16.91 0.89
C GLY A 16 5.81 -17.35 -0.35
N HIS A 17 5.32 -18.40 -1.03
CA HIS A 17 5.92 -18.93 -2.25
C HIS A 17 5.82 -17.89 -3.38
N VAL A 18 6.95 -17.28 -3.75
CA VAL A 18 7.14 -16.74 -5.09
C VAL A 18 7.65 -17.90 -5.95
N THR A 19 6.88 -18.32 -6.93
CA THR A 19 7.27 -19.43 -7.84
C THR A 19 8.38 -18.94 -8.78
N ASP A 20 9.62 -19.42 -8.57
CA ASP A 20 10.66 -19.34 -9.57
C ASP A 20 10.27 -20.22 -10.76
N ARG A 21 10.09 -19.63 -11.94
CA ARG A 21 10.01 -20.38 -13.19
C ARG A 21 11.38 -21.02 -13.44
N GLU A 22 11.43 -22.32 -13.28
CA GLU A 22 12.60 -23.16 -13.61
C GLU A 22 12.93 -23.09 -15.10
N ALA A 23 14.17 -22.72 -15.40
CA ALA A 23 14.82 -23.08 -16.65
C ALA A 23 15.43 -24.48 -16.48
N GLY A 24 14.98 -25.42 -17.33
CA GLY A 24 15.32 -26.83 -17.24
C GLY A 24 16.78 -27.17 -17.57
N ASN A 25 17.25 -28.11 -16.79
CA ASN A 25 18.05 -29.29 -17.10
C ASN A 25 19.41 -29.21 -17.79
N ALA A 26 20.48 -29.57 -17.06
CA ALA A 26 21.43 -30.58 -17.51
C ALA A 26 22.37 -31.01 -16.35
N ALA A 27 22.39 -32.30 -16.10
CA ALA A 27 23.25 -32.96 -15.12
C ALA A 27 24.70 -33.08 -15.62
N ALA A 28 25.69 -32.83 -14.74
CA ALA A 28 27.04 -33.42 -14.82
C ALA A 28 27.66 -33.53 -13.42
N GLN A 29 28.21 -34.71 -13.14
CA GLN A 29 28.79 -35.11 -11.86
C GLN A 29 30.22 -34.57 -11.63
N PRO A 30 30.78 -34.70 -10.41
CA PRO A 30 31.89 -33.88 -9.91
C PRO A 30 33.27 -34.51 -10.14
N VAL A 31 34.25 -33.64 -10.34
CA VAL A 31 35.68 -34.00 -10.14
C VAL A 31 36.27 -33.00 -9.14
N GLY A 32 36.70 -33.48 -8.00
CA GLY A 32 37.38 -32.66 -7.02
C GLY A 32 38.82 -32.33 -7.44
N HIS A 33 39.24 -31.12 -7.04
CA HIS A 33 40.61 -30.84 -6.61
C HIS A 33 40.64 -29.55 -5.82
N GLY A 34 41.21 -29.61 -4.63
CA GLY A 34 41.34 -28.49 -3.73
C GLY A 34 42.35 -27.44 -4.24
N ALA A 35 42.00 -26.20 -4.02
CA ALA A 35 42.95 -25.10 -3.89
C ALA A 35 42.30 -23.99 -3.06
N ASN A 36 42.98 -23.67 -1.99
CA ASN A 36 42.77 -22.49 -1.17
C ASN A 36 42.80 -21.23 -2.04
N HIS A 37 41.70 -20.53 -2.19
CA HIS A 37 41.73 -19.15 -2.66
C HIS A 37 40.94 -18.25 -1.71
N SER A 38 41.68 -17.27 -1.21
CA SER A 38 41.27 -16.13 -0.42
C SER A 38 39.95 -15.55 -0.86
N LYS A 39 39.01 -15.36 0.10
CA LYS A 39 37.81 -14.56 -0.04
C LYS A 39 38.18 -13.10 -0.27
N THR A 40 38.24 -12.69 -1.53
CA THR A 40 38.21 -11.28 -1.92
C THR A 40 37.22 -11.14 -3.05
N GLY A 41 36.13 -10.42 -2.79
CA GLY A 41 35.16 -10.06 -3.81
C GLY A 41 33.74 -10.40 -3.33
N ALA A 42 33.20 -9.66 -2.33
CA ALA A 42 31.78 -9.47 -2.24
C ALA A 42 31.39 -8.76 -3.53
N GLY A 43 30.87 -9.49 -4.53
CA GLY A 43 30.25 -8.88 -5.70
C GLY A 43 29.26 -7.85 -5.21
N ALA A 44 29.33 -6.62 -5.69
CA ALA A 44 28.37 -5.61 -5.38
C ALA A 44 26.99 -6.14 -5.83
N GLU A 45 26.15 -6.47 -4.88
CA GLU A 45 24.78 -6.89 -5.14
C GLU A 45 24.08 -5.74 -5.86
N MET A 46 23.41 -6.01 -6.97
CA MET A 46 22.70 -4.99 -7.72
C MET A 46 21.51 -4.51 -6.89
N ILE A 47 21.54 -3.24 -6.49
CA ILE A 47 20.44 -2.62 -5.73
C ILE A 47 19.41 -2.08 -6.72
N THR A 48 18.16 -2.48 -6.56
CA THR A 48 17.02 -2.03 -7.36
C THR A 48 16.34 -0.81 -6.74
N ILE A 49 15.57 -0.05 -7.54
CA ILE A 49 14.76 1.08 -7.04
C ILE A 49 13.75 0.63 -5.97
N PRO A 50 13.01 -0.48 -6.13
CA PRO A 50 12.16 -1.04 -5.08
C PRO A 50 12.90 -1.26 -3.75
N GLN A 51 14.08 -1.87 -3.79
CA GLN A 51 14.88 -2.12 -2.59
C GLN A 51 15.33 -0.82 -1.91
N LEU A 52 15.76 0.19 -2.69
CA LEU A 52 16.12 1.50 -2.13
C LEU A 52 14.93 2.19 -1.47
N THR A 53 13.75 2.15 -2.11
CA THR A 53 12.53 2.74 -1.58
C THR A 53 12.09 2.03 -0.30
N ALA A 54 12.10 0.71 -0.28
CA ALA A 54 11.77 -0.10 0.88
C ALA A 54 12.73 0.16 2.06
N GLN A 55 14.03 0.29 1.77
CA GLN A 55 15.02 0.64 2.78
C GLN A 55 14.85 2.06 3.33
N ALA A 56 14.54 3.02 2.46
CA ALA A 56 14.33 4.42 2.86
C ALA A 56 13.09 4.55 3.76
N LEU A 57 11.94 3.96 3.36
CA LEU A 57 10.73 3.97 4.19
C LEU A 57 10.93 3.22 5.51
N GLY A 58 11.57 2.06 5.49
CA GLY A 58 11.88 1.30 6.71
C GLY A 58 12.77 2.11 7.67
N SER A 59 13.82 2.77 7.18
CA SER A 59 14.69 3.62 7.99
C SER A 59 13.93 4.82 8.57
N PHE A 60 13.06 5.45 7.79
CA PHE A 60 12.19 6.53 8.24
C PHE A 60 11.28 6.07 9.39
N LEU A 61 10.57 4.95 9.22
CA LEU A 61 9.68 4.41 10.25
C LEU A 61 10.43 4.00 11.52
N ALA A 62 11.64 3.44 11.40
CA ALA A 62 12.49 3.13 12.55
C ALA A 62 12.87 4.39 13.35
N GLN A 63 13.24 5.45 12.64
CA GLN A 63 13.60 6.72 13.26
C GLN A 63 12.41 7.37 13.97
N GLU A 64 11.26 7.43 13.31
CA GLU A 64 10.03 8.02 13.87
C GLU A 64 9.51 7.24 15.07
N THR A 65 9.48 5.91 15.00
CA THR A 65 9.05 5.05 16.12
C THR A 65 9.98 5.25 17.32
N LYS A 66 11.29 5.23 17.10
CA LYS A 66 12.29 5.43 18.16
C LYS A 66 12.22 6.82 18.78
N GLY A 67 11.92 7.84 18.00
CA GLY A 67 11.83 9.23 18.47
C GLY A 67 10.56 9.53 19.27
N ARG A 68 9.49 8.76 19.05
CA ARG A 68 8.16 9.02 19.64
C ARG A 68 7.84 8.15 20.84
N PHE A 69 8.33 6.92 20.88
CA PHE A 69 7.94 5.93 21.88
C PHE A 69 9.13 5.51 22.74
N VAL A 70 8.85 5.16 23.99
CA VAL A 70 9.89 4.80 24.97
C VAL A 70 10.50 3.44 24.60
N ALA A 71 11.76 3.23 24.99
CA ALA A 71 12.54 2.01 24.69
C ALA A 71 11.90 0.67 25.13
N SER A 72 10.84 0.70 25.96
CA SER A 72 10.07 -0.51 26.35
C SER A 72 9.30 -1.17 25.20
N GLN A 73 9.24 -0.54 24.02
CA GLN A 73 8.55 -1.02 22.83
C GLN A 73 9.55 -1.32 21.70
N ALA A 74 10.70 -1.90 22.04
CA ALA A 74 11.76 -2.24 21.10
C ALA A 74 11.27 -3.13 19.92
N GLY A 75 10.27 -4.00 20.15
CA GLY A 75 9.67 -4.84 19.11
C GLY A 75 9.12 -4.03 17.94
N LEU A 76 8.46 -2.89 18.21
CA LEU A 76 7.89 -2.05 17.15
C LEU A 76 8.94 -1.34 16.29
N THR A 77 10.09 -0.99 16.88
CA THR A 77 11.20 -0.36 16.14
C THR A 77 11.87 -1.30 15.15
N GLU A 78 11.69 -2.61 15.30
CA GLU A 78 12.15 -3.63 14.36
C GLU A 78 11.02 -4.10 13.43
N LEU A 79 9.81 -4.23 13.95
CA LEU A 79 8.65 -4.74 13.21
C LEU A 79 8.27 -3.81 12.04
N LEU A 80 8.07 -2.51 12.30
CA LEU A 80 7.59 -1.60 11.26
C LEU A 80 8.56 -1.42 10.08
N PRO A 81 9.88 -1.26 10.29
CA PRO A 81 10.84 -1.25 9.18
C PRO A 81 10.87 -2.57 8.40
N PHE A 82 10.75 -3.69 9.10
CA PHE A 82 10.71 -5.00 8.46
C PHE A 82 9.42 -5.16 7.63
N ALA A 83 8.28 -4.79 8.20
CA ALA A 83 6.99 -4.84 7.50
C ALA A 83 6.98 -3.95 6.25
N ALA A 84 7.50 -2.72 6.36
CA ALA A 84 7.62 -1.81 5.22
C ALA A 84 8.46 -2.42 4.10
N LYS A 85 9.61 -3.01 4.46
CA LYS A 85 10.48 -3.67 3.49
C LYS A 85 9.78 -4.86 2.82
N LEU A 86 9.18 -5.74 3.62
CA LEU A 86 8.49 -6.93 3.10
C LEU A 86 7.32 -6.54 2.19
N THR A 87 6.46 -5.61 2.62
CA THR A 87 5.28 -5.20 1.86
C THR A 87 5.68 -4.54 0.54
N LEU A 88 6.65 -3.62 0.57
CA LEU A 88 7.10 -2.95 -0.66
C LEU A 88 7.84 -3.91 -1.60
N GLU A 89 8.58 -4.90 -1.09
CA GLU A 89 9.16 -5.95 -1.93
C GLU A 89 8.09 -6.84 -2.56
N CYS A 90 7.00 -7.18 -1.84
CA CYS A 90 5.88 -7.92 -2.40
C CYS A 90 5.16 -7.12 -3.49
N ILE A 91 4.79 -5.86 -3.20
CA ILE A 91 4.11 -4.98 -4.17
C ILE A 91 5.00 -4.69 -5.38
N GLY A 92 6.32 -4.61 -5.19
CA GLY A 92 7.28 -4.42 -6.28
C GLY A 92 7.35 -5.56 -7.29
N ASN A 93 6.75 -6.72 -7.00
CA ASN A 93 6.60 -7.83 -7.94
C ASN A 93 5.25 -7.77 -8.69
N SER A 94 4.37 -6.86 -8.34
CA SER A 94 3.11 -6.65 -9.06
C SER A 94 3.36 -5.96 -10.40
N ASP A 95 2.57 -6.31 -11.40
CA ASP A 95 2.53 -5.65 -12.70
C ASP A 95 1.32 -4.68 -12.83
N ALA A 96 0.63 -4.37 -11.72
CA ALA A 96 -0.32 -3.27 -11.64
C ALA A 96 0.39 -1.94 -11.89
N LEU A 97 -0.20 -1.10 -12.75
CA LEU A 97 0.47 0.10 -13.25
C LEU A 97 0.42 1.29 -12.28
N TYR A 98 -0.64 1.37 -11.47
CA TYR A 98 -0.90 2.47 -10.55
C TYR A 98 -0.71 2.07 -9.09
N HIS A 99 -1.26 0.91 -8.67
CA HIS A 99 -1.17 0.40 -7.31
C HIS A 99 0.19 -0.28 -7.09
N ASP A 100 1.21 0.57 -7.00
CA ASP A 100 2.63 0.23 -6.97
C ASP A 100 3.30 0.62 -5.64
N ILE A 101 4.61 0.47 -5.59
CA ILE A 101 5.45 0.83 -4.43
C ILE A 101 5.31 2.31 -4.06
N GLU A 102 5.24 3.20 -5.08
CA GLU A 102 5.18 4.64 -4.83
C GLU A 102 3.84 5.02 -4.19
N HIS A 103 2.73 4.46 -4.67
CA HIS A 103 1.42 4.65 -4.04
C HIS A 103 1.42 4.21 -2.59
N THR A 104 1.83 2.96 -2.30
CA THR A 104 1.87 2.42 -0.93
C THR A 104 2.75 3.27 0.00
N MET A 105 3.90 3.73 -0.50
CA MET A 105 4.80 4.62 0.26
C MET A 105 4.11 5.95 0.58
N LEU A 106 3.46 6.58 -0.40
CA LEU A 106 2.77 7.86 -0.20
C LEU A 106 1.62 7.73 0.79
N VAL A 107 0.82 6.68 0.71
CA VAL A 107 -0.25 6.39 1.67
C VAL A 107 0.31 6.23 3.08
N THR A 108 1.43 5.50 3.23
CA THR A 108 2.09 5.32 4.53
C THR A 108 2.62 6.64 5.11
N LEU A 109 3.20 7.50 4.28
CA LEU A 109 3.69 8.82 4.71
C LEU A 109 2.54 9.77 5.09
N VAL A 110 1.45 9.78 4.34
CA VAL A 110 0.23 10.52 4.71
C VAL A 110 -0.34 10.00 6.02
N GLY A 111 -0.44 8.69 6.18
CA GLY A 111 -0.91 8.05 7.39
C GLY A 111 -0.06 8.44 8.61
N HIS A 112 1.27 8.43 8.45
CA HIS A 112 2.19 8.92 9.46
C HIS A 112 1.88 10.38 9.85
N ASP A 113 1.80 11.29 8.88
CA ASP A 113 1.54 12.72 9.13
C ASP A 113 0.17 12.97 9.78
N ILE A 114 -0.86 12.18 9.43
CA ILE A 114 -2.17 12.19 10.10
C ILE A 114 -2.00 11.85 11.57
N LEU A 115 -1.28 10.77 11.92
CA LEU A 115 -1.08 10.37 13.32
C LEU A 115 -0.21 11.37 14.09
N VAL A 116 0.76 12.02 13.44
CA VAL A 116 1.54 13.11 14.05
C VAL A 116 0.64 14.27 14.45
N GLY A 117 -0.25 14.69 13.56
CA GLY A 117 -1.22 15.75 13.84
C GLY A 117 -2.24 15.33 14.91
N ARG A 118 -2.74 14.08 14.83
CA ARG A 118 -3.65 13.53 15.83
C ARG A 118 -3.04 13.50 17.23
N ALA A 119 -1.75 13.18 17.34
CA ALA A 119 -1.02 13.14 18.60
C ALA A 119 -0.94 14.51 19.30
N LEU A 120 -1.12 15.63 18.58
CA LEU A 120 -1.22 16.97 19.18
C LEU A 120 -2.60 17.24 19.80
N ALA A 121 -3.63 16.54 19.38
CA ALA A 121 -5.00 16.70 19.87
C ALA A 121 -5.35 15.68 20.98
N ARG A 122 -4.82 14.45 20.86
CA ARG A 122 -5.05 13.37 21.82
C ARG A 122 -3.89 12.37 21.85
N ALA A 123 -3.72 11.67 22.97
CA ALA A 123 -2.68 10.65 23.08
C ALA A 123 -2.81 9.59 21.98
N THR A 124 -1.69 9.29 21.32
CA THR A 124 -1.55 8.20 20.37
C THR A 124 -0.55 7.21 20.98
N THR A 125 -1.01 6.01 21.25
CA THR A 125 -0.15 4.94 21.79
C THR A 125 0.75 4.38 20.68
N ALA A 126 1.79 3.65 21.08
CA ALA A 126 2.62 2.96 20.12
C ALA A 126 1.84 1.85 19.38
N ASP A 127 0.90 1.21 20.06
CA ASP A 127 0.02 0.19 19.46
C ASP A 127 -0.92 0.83 18.42
N ASP A 128 -1.50 2.01 18.70
CA ASP A 128 -2.29 2.76 17.73
C ASP A 128 -1.47 3.10 16.49
N TYR A 129 -0.23 3.58 16.71
CA TYR A 129 0.68 3.93 15.62
C TYR A 129 1.04 2.69 14.79
N ALA A 130 1.42 1.58 15.44
CA ALA A 130 1.83 0.38 14.76
C ALA A 130 0.71 -0.23 13.92
N ASN A 131 -0.50 -0.41 14.50
CA ASN A 131 -1.64 -0.97 13.79
C ASN A 131 -2.04 -0.10 12.59
N PHE A 132 -2.05 1.20 12.76
CA PHE A 132 -2.42 2.11 11.67
C PHE A 132 -1.38 2.13 10.54
N ILE A 133 -0.08 2.19 10.86
CA ILE A 133 0.98 2.14 9.83
C ILE A 133 0.98 0.78 9.11
N MET A 134 0.75 -0.32 9.83
CA MET A 134 0.58 -1.64 9.22
C MET A 134 -0.62 -1.68 8.27
N ALA A 135 -1.74 -1.04 8.63
CA ALA A 135 -2.89 -0.93 7.74
C ALA A 135 -2.56 -0.12 6.47
N CYS A 136 -1.84 1.00 6.60
CA CYS A 136 -1.38 1.78 5.45
C CYS A 136 -0.45 0.98 4.53
N LEU A 137 0.49 0.19 5.10
CA LEU A 137 1.40 -0.64 4.32
C LEU A 137 0.68 -1.76 3.57
N ALA A 138 -0.32 -2.39 4.19
CA ALA A 138 -0.92 -3.62 3.69
C ALA A 138 -2.24 -3.42 2.92
N HIS A 139 -2.79 -2.20 2.83
CA HIS A 139 -4.15 -1.98 2.31
C HIS A 139 -4.34 -2.49 0.88
N ASP A 140 -3.32 -2.39 0.04
CA ASP A 140 -3.34 -2.77 -1.39
C ASP A 140 -2.54 -4.03 -1.72
N ILE A 141 -1.96 -4.72 -0.71
CA ILE A 141 -1.16 -5.92 -0.99
C ILE A 141 -1.96 -7.02 -1.69
N GLY A 142 -3.29 -6.97 -1.56
CA GLY A 142 -4.21 -7.89 -2.20
C GLY A 142 -4.24 -7.85 -3.72
N TYR A 143 -3.66 -6.83 -4.37
CA TYR A 143 -3.42 -6.84 -5.81
C TYR A 143 -2.41 -7.92 -6.22
N VAL A 144 -1.43 -8.22 -5.38
CA VAL A 144 -0.32 -9.12 -5.72
C VAL A 144 -0.80 -10.57 -5.83
N ARG A 145 -0.49 -11.25 -6.94
CA ARG A 145 -0.75 -12.69 -7.12
C ARG A 145 0.17 -13.51 -6.24
N GLY A 146 -0.35 -14.62 -5.71
CA GLY A 146 0.41 -15.55 -4.87
C GLY A 146 0.70 -15.05 -3.45
N VAL A 147 0.14 -13.90 -3.04
CA VAL A 147 0.36 -13.30 -1.72
C VAL A 147 -0.52 -13.93 -0.63
N VAL A 148 -1.70 -14.40 -1.00
CA VAL A 148 -2.69 -15.03 -0.11
C VAL A 148 -2.52 -16.56 -0.12
N GLN A 149 -2.64 -17.17 1.05
CA GLN A 149 -2.58 -18.62 1.16
C GLN A 149 -3.74 -19.26 0.37
N GLY A 150 -3.40 -20.22 -0.47
CA GLY A 150 -4.37 -20.88 -1.34
C GLY A 150 -4.45 -20.30 -2.76
N ASP A 151 -3.72 -19.23 -3.07
CA ASP A 151 -3.50 -18.83 -4.46
C ASP A 151 -2.78 -19.94 -5.23
N GLU A 152 -3.20 -20.16 -6.46
CA GLU A 152 -2.64 -21.11 -7.42
C GLU A 152 -2.16 -20.36 -8.67
N ASP A 153 -1.51 -21.05 -9.62
CA ASP A 153 -0.96 -20.42 -10.82
C ASP A 153 -2.00 -19.67 -11.66
N ASP A 154 -3.25 -20.14 -11.69
CA ASP A 154 -4.32 -19.59 -12.53
C ASP A 154 -5.62 -19.27 -11.75
N ALA A 155 -5.65 -19.51 -10.44
CA ALA A 155 -6.82 -19.34 -9.58
C ALA A 155 -6.44 -18.66 -8.27
N PHE A 156 -7.08 -17.52 -7.98
CA PHE A 156 -6.71 -16.65 -6.86
C PHE A 156 -7.86 -16.58 -5.87
N VAL A 157 -7.54 -16.62 -4.57
CA VAL A 157 -8.52 -16.43 -3.50
C VAL A 157 -9.09 -15.02 -3.59
N ALA A 158 -10.41 -14.93 -3.65
CA ALA A 158 -11.13 -13.68 -3.94
C ALA A 158 -11.78 -13.04 -2.71
N ASP A 159 -12.08 -13.83 -1.68
CA ASP A 159 -12.79 -13.35 -0.50
C ASP A 159 -12.52 -14.22 0.74
N LEU A 160 -13.00 -13.73 1.88
CA LEU A 160 -12.81 -14.38 3.19
C LEU A 160 -13.45 -15.78 3.31
N SER A 161 -14.32 -16.17 2.37
CA SER A 161 -14.87 -17.54 2.33
C SER A 161 -13.96 -18.54 1.63
N GLY A 162 -12.84 -18.09 1.05
CA GLY A 162 -11.92 -18.92 0.28
C GLY A 162 -12.39 -19.19 -1.16
N ARG A 163 -13.39 -18.46 -1.65
CA ARG A 163 -13.82 -18.54 -3.05
C ARG A 163 -12.67 -18.12 -3.96
N LYS A 164 -12.43 -18.89 -5.03
CA LYS A 164 -11.38 -18.58 -6.00
C LYS A 164 -11.97 -18.00 -7.30
N VAL A 165 -11.18 -17.15 -7.93
CA VAL A 165 -11.45 -16.60 -9.25
C VAL A 165 -10.30 -16.90 -10.19
N ARG A 166 -10.63 -17.12 -11.47
CA ARG A 166 -9.65 -17.22 -12.55
C ARG A 166 -9.62 -15.90 -13.29
N LEU A 167 -8.44 -15.39 -13.53
CA LEU A 167 -8.27 -14.16 -14.26
C LEU A 167 -8.18 -14.43 -15.77
N PRO A 168 -8.54 -13.46 -16.63
CA PRO A 168 -8.33 -13.57 -18.06
C PRO A 168 -6.85 -13.82 -18.39
N ILE A 169 -6.58 -14.63 -19.41
CA ILE A 169 -5.22 -14.90 -19.86
C ILE A 169 -4.58 -13.59 -20.34
N GLY A 170 -3.39 -13.29 -19.82
CA GLY A 170 -2.65 -12.06 -20.15
C GLY A 170 -3.09 -10.84 -19.38
N SER A 171 -4.01 -10.97 -18.41
CA SER A 171 -4.34 -9.86 -17.51
C SER A 171 -3.19 -9.54 -16.55
N SER A 172 -3.10 -8.28 -16.12
CA SER A 172 -2.21 -7.84 -15.07
C SER A 172 -2.79 -8.12 -13.67
N ASP A 173 -2.04 -7.80 -12.62
CA ASP A 173 -2.51 -7.85 -11.24
C ASP A 173 -3.67 -6.89 -10.97
N ALA A 174 -3.85 -5.85 -11.80
CA ALA A 174 -5.00 -4.95 -11.73
C ALA A 174 -6.35 -5.68 -11.91
N ALA A 175 -6.39 -6.84 -12.56
CA ALA A 175 -7.57 -7.70 -12.65
C ALA A 175 -8.05 -8.21 -11.27
N LEU A 176 -7.21 -8.16 -10.22
CA LEU A 176 -7.58 -8.45 -8.83
C LEU A 176 -8.20 -7.25 -8.10
N ALA A 177 -8.30 -6.07 -8.73
CA ALA A 177 -8.90 -4.88 -8.12
C ALA A 177 -10.28 -5.11 -7.47
N PRO A 178 -11.21 -5.90 -8.03
CA PRO A 178 -12.49 -6.16 -7.37
C PRO A 178 -12.38 -6.95 -6.06
N TYR A 179 -11.24 -7.58 -5.81
CA TYR A 179 -11.01 -8.53 -4.71
C TYR A 179 -9.91 -8.05 -3.75
N HIS A 180 -9.13 -7.02 -4.11
CA HIS A 180 -7.91 -6.63 -3.39
C HIS A 180 -8.12 -6.36 -1.91
N VAL A 181 -9.22 -5.71 -1.50
CA VAL A 181 -9.51 -5.41 -0.09
C VAL A 181 -9.67 -6.69 0.73
N ASP A 182 -10.45 -7.68 0.26
CA ASP A 182 -10.61 -8.95 0.97
C ASP A 182 -9.29 -9.74 1.00
N ARG A 183 -8.53 -9.71 -0.08
CA ARG A 183 -7.21 -10.33 -0.18
C ARG A 183 -6.19 -9.67 0.75
N SER A 184 -6.19 -8.33 0.86
CA SER A 184 -5.36 -7.59 1.81
C SER A 184 -5.69 -7.96 3.26
N LYS A 185 -6.97 -8.10 3.59
CA LYS A 185 -7.43 -8.54 4.91
C LYS A 185 -6.97 -9.97 5.20
N LEU A 186 -7.10 -10.89 4.22
CA LEU A 186 -6.61 -12.26 4.35
C LEU A 186 -5.10 -12.29 4.59
N PHE A 187 -4.33 -11.56 3.80
CA PHE A 187 -2.89 -11.45 3.98
C PHE A 187 -2.52 -11.01 5.40
N VAL A 188 -3.17 -9.96 5.91
CA VAL A 188 -2.92 -9.45 7.26
C VAL A 188 -3.24 -10.51 8.32
N ILE A 189 -4.40 -11.15 8.23
CA ILE A 189 -4.80 -12.20 9.17
C ILE A 189 -3.81 -13.37 9.12
N GLU A 190 -3.48 -13.87 7.93
CA GLU A 190 -2.57 -15.02 7.76
C GLU A 190 -1.13 -14.74 8.24
N ARG A 191 -0.67 -13.48 8.16
CA ARG A 191 0.73 -13.15 8.46
C ARG A 191 0.94 -12.54 9.84
N LEU A 192 -0.06 -11.85 10.38
CA LEU A 192 0.08 -11.06 11.59
C LEU A 192 -0.67 -11.62 12.81
N ASP A 193 -1.55 -12.62 12.66
CA ASP A 193 -2.32 -13.18 13.79
C ASP A 193 -1.43 -13.72 14.94
N ALA A 194 -0.22 -14.17 14.62
CA ALA A 194 0.76 -14.64 15.60
C ALA A 194 1.77 -13.55 16.06
N VAL A 195 1.63 -12.31 15.61
CA VAL A 195 2.52 -11.18 15.95
C VAL A 195 1.92 -10.41 17.12
N GLU A 196 2.50 -10.51 18.30
CA GLU A 196 1.95 -9.96 19.55
C GLU A 196 1.92 -8.41 19.57
N GLU A 197 2.78 -7.77 18.79
CA GLU A 197 2.93 -6.33 18.75
C GLU A 197 1.80 -5.60 18.00
N VAL A 198 0.96 -6.32 17.25
CA VAL A 198 -0.13 -5.75 16.45
C VAL A 198 -1.40 -6.61 16.52
N ASP A 199 -2.53 -6.00 16.26
CA ASP A 199 -3.85 -6.64 16.19
C ASP A 199 -4.27 -6.82 14.72
N ALA A 200 -4.08 -8.02 14.18
CA ALA A 200 -4.44 -8.35 12.80
C ALA A 200 -5.91 -8.08 12.48
N ALA A 201 -6.82 -8.32 13.41
CA ALA A 201 -8.24 -8.07 13.23
C ALA A 201 -8.56 -6.56 13.18
N ARG A 202 -7.89 -5.75 14.00
CA ARG A 202 -7.99 -4.27 13.96
C ARG A 202 -7.49 -3.73 12.62
N ILE A 203 -6.34 -4.18 12.16
CA ILE A 203 -5.77 -3.81 10.87
C ILE A 203 -6.72 -4.18 9.72
N ALA A 204 -7.22 -5.42 9.71
CA ALA A 204 -8.16 -5.88 8.68
C ALA A 204 -9.48 -5.08 8.69
N ARG A 205 -9.99 -4.67 9.86
CA ARG A 205 -11.15 -3.77 9.96
C ARG A 205 -10.86 -2.40 9.34
N ALA A 206 -9.69 -1.82 9.60
CA ALA A 206 -9.32 -0.54 9.01
C ALA A 206 -9.22 -0.63 7.48
N ILE A 207 -8.61 -1.71 6.94
CA ILE A 207 -8.48 -1.95 5.50
C ILE A 207 -9.85 -2.02 4.81
N GLU A 208 -10.90 -2.55 5.45
CA GLU A 208 -12.25 -2.58 4.86
C GLU A 208 -12.75 -1.19 4.44
N TYR A 209 -12.30 -0.12 5.11
CA TYR A 209 -12.73 1.25 4.80
C TYR A 209 -12.15 1.81 3.49
N THR A 210 -11.13 1.18 2.92
CA THR A 210 -10.60 1.58 1.59
C THR A 210 -11.46 1.05 0.42
N ARG A 211 -12.40 0.13 0.70
CA ARG A 211 -13.30 -0.44 -0.32
C ARG A 211 -14.15 0.63 -0.98
N PHE A 212 -14.00 0.77 -2.30
CA PHE A 212 -14.82 1.66 -3.11
C PHE A 212 -15.95 0.85 -3.82
N PRO A 213 -17.18 1.37 -4.00
CA PRO A 213 -17.68 2.67 -3.50
C PRO A 213 -17.89 2.68 -1.97
N TYR A 214 -17.71 3.85 -1.36
CA TYR A 214 -17.78 3.98 0.09
C TYR A 214 -19.20 3.81 0.61
N VAL A 215 -19.41 2.86 1.51
CA VAL A 215 -20.73 2.54 2.08
C VAL A 215 -21.06 3.42 3.31
N THR A 216 -20.02 3.89 4.01
CA THR A 216 -20.17 4.69 5.22
C THR A 216 -19.87 6.15 4.96
N THR A 217 -20.81 7.04 5.30
CA THR A 217 -20.55 8.48 5.36
C THR A 217 -19.82 8.78 6.66
N PRO A 218 -18.69 9.53 6.64
CA PRO A 218 -18.01 9.91 7.86
C PRO A 218 -18.95 10.70 8.76
N LYS A 219 -19.05 10.30 10.03
CA LYS A 219 -19.66 11.12 11.07
C LYS A 219 -18.62 12.14 11.54
N GLU A 220 -19.05 13.36 11.83
CA GLU A 220 -18.13 14.43 12.26
C GLU A 220 -17.42 14.10 13.58
N ASP A 221 -18.04 13.28 14.43
CA ASP A 221 -17.51 12.78 15.69
C ASP A 221 -17.60 11.25 15.68
N ALA A 222 -16.58 10.56 15.17
CA ALA A 222 -16.46 9.11 15.32
C ALA A 222 -16.09 8.81 16.78
N ASP A 223 -17.06 8.37 17.57
CA ASP A 223 -16.85 8.00 18.98
C ASP A 223 -16.14 6.63 19.14
N ASP A 224 -16.11 5.82 18.09
CA ASP A 224 -15.42 4.53 18.06
C ASP A 224 -14.03 4.65 17.40
N LEU A 225 -13.00 4.24 18.16
CA LEU A 225 -11.61 4.22 17.71
C LEU A 225 -11.42 3.42 16.40
N ASN A 226 -12.15 2.32 16.24
CA ASN A 226 -12.06 1.47 15.05
C ASN A 226 -12.67 2.17 13.82
N GLU A 227 -13.76 2.88 14.00
CA GLU A 227 -14.39 3.68 12.94
C GLU A 227 -13.45 4.82 12.53
N GLU A 228 -12.87 5.53 13.50
CA GLU A 228 -11.90 6.60 13.23
C GLU A 228 -10.69 6.10 12.43
N GLU A 229 -10.08 4.98 12.82
CA GLU A 229 -8.92 4.43 12.09
C GLU A 229 -9.25 4.06 10.65
N GLY A 230 -10.38 3.43 10.43
CA GLY A 230 -10.85 3.11 9.08
C GLY A 230 -11.05 4.36 8.22
N LEU A 231 -11.68 5.41 8.77
CA LEU A 231 -11.86 6.69 8.10
C LEU A 231 -10.53 7.40 7.82
N LEU A 232 -9.58 7.34 8.74
CA LEU A 232 -8.25 7.92 8.56
C LEU A 232 -7.44 7.15 7.52
N LEU A 233 -7.55 5.81 7.46
CA LEU A 233 -6.88 5.01 6.43
C LEU A 233 -7.45 5.32 5.04
N ARG A 234 -8.77 5.37 4.88
CA ARG A 234 -9.40 5.82 3.64
C ARG A 234 -8.90 7.20 3.22
N ALA A 235 -8.80 8.13 4.18
CA ALA A 235 -8.30 9.46 3.89
C ALA A 235 -6.81 9.45 3.53
N ALA A 236 -5.99 8.62 4.17
CA ALA A 236 -4.57 8.47 3.85
C ALA A 236 -4.39 7.94 2.42
N ASP A 237 -5.18 6.95 2.01
CA ASP A 237 -5.22 6.40 0.65
C ASP A 237 -5.60 7.49 -0.37
N LEU A 238 -6.75 8.15 -0.18
CA LEU A 238 -7.21 9.21 -1.07
C LEU A 238 -6.23 10.39 -1.17
N ILE A 239 -5.65 10.82 -0.06
CA ILE A 239 -4.69 11.94 -0.05
C ILE A 239 -3.34 11.49 -0.61
N GLY A 240 -2.88 10.27 -0.33
CA GLY A 240 -1.67 9.70 -0.91
C GLY A 240 -1.75 9.61 -2.43
N GLN A 241 -2.91 9.21 -2.95
CA GLN A 241 -3.20 9.19 -4.39
C GLN A 241 -3.28 10.61 -4.97
N LEU A 242 -4.23 11.42 -4.49
CA LEU A 242 -4.63 12.66 -5.14
C LEU A 242 -3.73 13.85 -4.77
N GLY A 243 -3.00 13.76 -3.65
CA GLY A 243 -1.97 14.71 -3.22
C GLY A 243 -0.57 14.39 -3.73
N ASP A 244 -0.41 13.31 -4.51
CA ASP A 244 0.85 13.02 -5.21
C ASP A 244 1.16 14.15 -6.20
N PRO A 245 2.32 14.82 -6.13
CA PRO A 245 2.71 15.84 -7.10
C PRO A 245 2.70 15.35 -8.56
N ASN A 246 2.81 14.03 -8.77
CA ASN A 246 2.81 13.38 -10.07
C ASN A 246 1.43 12.80 -10.46
N TYR A 247 0.37 12.98 -9.67
CA TYR A 247 -0.95 12.40 -9.91
C TYR A 247 -1.44 12.57 -11.35
N MET A 248 -1.36 13.79 -11.89
CA MET A 248 -1.81 14.09 -13.25
C MET A 248 -1.06 13.30 -14.32
N ARG A 249 0.20 12.93 -14.07
CA ARG A 249 1.00 12.11 -14.99
C ARG A 249 0.66 10.64 -14.86
N LYS A 250 0.31 10.20 -13.62
CA LYS A 250 -0.02 8.80 -13.30
C LYS A 250 -1.47 8.44 -13.62
N SER A 251 -2.33 9.41 -13.94
CA SER A 251 -3.73 9.16 -14.32
C SER A 251 -3.87 8.20 -15.52
N ASN A 252 -2.87 8.17 -16.42
CA ASN A 252 -2.84 7.19 -17.50
C ASN A 252 -2.75 5.74 -16.97
N ALA A 253 -1.91 5.49 -15.98
CA ALA A 253 -1.77 4.17 -15.37
C ALA A 253 -3.10 3.72 -14.73
N LEU A 254 -3.73 4.62 -13.98
CA LEU A 254 -5.04 4.36 -13.36
C LEU A 254 -6.13 4.08 -14.42
N PHE A 255 -6.12 4.80 -15.56
CA PHE A 255 -7.06 4.55 -16.64
C PHE A 255 -6.95 3.11 -17.19
N TYR A 256 -5.74 2.62 -17.40
CA TYR A 256 -5.54 1.28 -17.94
C TYR A 256 -5.90 0.18 -16.94
N GLU A 257 -5.68 0.38 -15.65
CA GLU A 257 -6.21 -0.53 -14.63
C GLU A 257 -7.74 -0.57 -14.61
N PHE A 258 -8.39 0.58 -14.70
CA PHE A 258 -9.86 0.66 -14.80
C PHE A 258 -10.39 0.02 -16.08
N GLU A 259 -9.65 0.13 -17.19
CA GLU A 259 -10.02 -0.51 -18.46
C GLU A 259 -10.02 -2.04 -18.34
N GLU A 260 -9.00 -2.58 -17.65
CA GLU A 260 -8.85 -4.01 -17.47
C GLU A 260 -10.02 -4.67 -16.74
N ILE A 261 -10.59 -3.99 -15.76
CA ILE A 261 -11.75 -4.47 -15.00
C ILE A 261 -13.09 -3.94 -15.54
N GLY A 262 -13.07 -3.22 -16.65
CA GLY A 262 -14.26 -2.66 -17.30
C GLY A 262 -14.89 -1.46 -16.57
N LEU A 263 -14.21 -0.90 -15.57
CA LEU A 263 -14.72 0.22 -14.75
C LEU A 263 -14.86 1.50 -15.59
N ASN A 264 -14.00 1.73 -16.58
CA ASN A 264 -14.07 2.89 -17.48
C ASN A 264 -15.44 3.00 -18.16
N LYS A 265 -16.03 1.87 -18.57
CA LYS A 265 -17.38 1.86 -19.18
C LYS A 265 -18.45 2.34 -18.20
N THR A 266 -18.35 1.91 -16.95
CA THR A 266 -19.29 2.31 -15.89
C THR A 266 -19.16 3.79 -15.55
N LEU A 267 -17.92 4.31 -15.52
CA LEU A 267 -17.62 5.71 -15.22
C LEU A 267 -17.78 6.63 -16.45
N GLY A 268 -17.93 6.05 -17.65
CA GLY A 268 -18.03 6.80 -18.89
C GLY A 268 -16.70 7.47 -19.29
N TYR A 269 -15.57 6.83 -18.99
CA TYR A 269 -14.24 7.24 -19.45
C TYR A 269 -13.92 6.57 -20.78
N ALA A 270 -13.56 7.34 -21.76
CA ALA A 270 -13.17 6.87 -23.10
C ALA A 270 -11.65 6.97 -23.33
N THR A 271 -10.99 7.89 -22.63
CA THR A 271 -9.55 8.16 -22.74
C THR A 271 -8.95 8.45 -21.38
N PRO A 272 -7.62 8.32 -21.20
CA PRO A 272 -6.95 8.73 -19.97
C PRO A 272 -7.19 10.19 -19.58
N ALA A 273 -7.43 11.08 -20.56
CA ALA A 273 -7.73 12.49 -20.31
C ALA A 273 -9.05 12.68 -19.55
N ASP A 274 -10.00 11.74 -19.66
CA ASP A 274 -11.27 11.84 -18.96
C ASP A 274 -11.12 11.76 -17.44
N ILE A 275 -10.12 11.02 -16.94
CA ILE A 275 -9.81 10.99 -15.51
C ILE A 275 -9.42 12.38 -15.03
N VAL A 276 -8.51 13.07 -15.76
CA VAL A 276 -8.07 14.42 -15.43
C VAL A 276 -9.23 15.42 -15.55
N TYR A 277 -10.01 15.30 -16.62
CA TYR A 277 -11.15 16.19 -16.88
C TYR A 277 -12.21 16.12 -15.78
N ARG A 278 -12.53 14.90 -15.30
CA ARG A 278 -13.56 14.69 -14.28
C ARG A 278 -13.01 14.75 -12.85
N PHE A 279 -11.70 14.84 -12.67
CA PHE A 279 -11.07 14.86 -11.35
C PHE A 279 -11.60 15.98 -10.44
N PRO A 280 -11.77 17.25 -10.86
CA PRO A 280 -12.31 18.28 -9.97
C PRO A 280 -13.70 17.96 -9.44
N GLN A 281 -14.60 17.48 -10.30
CA GLN A 281 -15.94 17.07 -9.88
C GLN A 281 -15.86 15.89 -8.91
N PHE A 282 -15.09 14.84 -9.25
CA PHE A 282 -14.88 13.69 -8.38
C PHE A 282 -14.34 14.10 -7.02
N TYR A 283 -13.34 14.98 -6.99
CA TYR A 283 -12.77 15.49 -5.75
C TYR A 283 -13.83 16.13 -4.86
N TRP A 284 -14.57 17.11 -5.38
CA TRP A 284 -15.54 17.86 -4.57
C TRP A 284 -16.73 17.01 -4.13
N THR A 285 -17.19 16.08 -4.96
CA THR A 285 -18.39 15.28 -4.65
C THR A 285 -18.10 14.00 -3.86
N ASN A 286 -16.98 13.34 -4.12
CA ASN A 286 -16.70 12.02 -3.58
C ASN A 286 -15.54 11.99 -2.58
N VAL A 287 -14.50 12.83 -2.76
CA VAL A 287 -13.30 12.78 -1.94
C VAL A 287 -13.37 13.76 -0.78
N ALA A 288 -13.66 15.03 -1.04
CA ALA A 288 -13.63 16.08 -0.01
C ALA A 288 -14.46 15.75 1.25
N PRO A 289 -15.66 15.15 1.14
CA PRO A 289 -16.40 14.71 2.32
C PRO A 289 -15.73 13.59 3.12
N GLN A 290 -14.95 12.72 2.47
CA GLN A 290 -14.34 11.55 3.08
C GLN A 290 -13.05 11.87 3.85
N ILE A 291 -12.37 12.96 3.54
CA ILE A 291 -11.06 13.31 4.08
C ILE A 291 -11.07 14.37 5.18
N GLN A 292 -12.23 14.91 5.55
CA GLN A 292 -12.34 16.07 6.47
C GLN A 292 -11.68 15.83 7.82
N LEU A 293 -11.84 14.63 8.38
CA LEU A 293 -11.21 14.26 9.65
C LEU A 293 -9.68 14.30 9.55
N ALA A 294 -9.12 13.71 8.50
CA ALA A 294 -7.68 13.72 8.26
C ALA A 294 -7.14 15.14 7.99
N ILE A 295 -7.88 15.97 7.27
CA ILE A 295 -7.50 17.37 7.02
C ILE A 295 -7.35 18.15 8.33
N ARG A 296 -8.21 17.91 9.34
CA ARG A 296 -8.08 18.54 10.66
C ARG A 296 -6.72 18.22 11.30
N TYR A 297 -6.29 16.95 11.24
CA TYR A 297 -5.01 16.51 11.79
C TYR A 297 -3.81 16.96 10.94
N LEU A 298 -3.90 16.89 9.62
CA LEU A 298 -2.83 17.34 8.74
C LEU A 298 -2.58 18.86 8.83
N ASN A 299 -3.62 19.65 9.07
CA ASN A 299 -3.51 21.12 9.08
C ASN A 299 -2.66 21.67 10.24
N VAL A 300 -2.43 20.90 11.29
CA VAL A 300 -1.68 21.36 12.48
C VAL A 300 -0.16 21.15 12.37
N THR A 301 0.31 20.41 11.35
CA THR A 301 1.74 20.15 11.12
C THR A 301 2.23 20.78 9.82
N SER A 302 3.54 20.99 9.69
CA SER A 302 4.13 21.54 8.46
C SER A 302 4.05 20.55 7.30
N SER A 303 4.40 19.28 7.54
CA SER A 303 4.32 18.20 6.56
C SER A 303 2.88 17.93 6.14
N GLY A 304 1.95 17.89 7.10
CA GLY A 304 0.53 17.71 6.81
C GLY A 304 -0.05 18.83 5.93
N ARG A 305 0.31 20.10 6.19
CA ARG A 305 -0.09 21.20 5.31
C ARG A 305 0.47 21.08 3.89
N GLN A 306 1.64 20.45 3.72
CA GLN A 306 2.18 20.20 2.39
C GLN A 306 1.31 19.24 1.58
N TRP A 307 0.79 18.16 2.22
CA TRP A 307 -0.18 17.25 1.57
C TRP A 307 -1.44 17.99 1.14
N ILE A 308 -2.00 18.84 2.01
CA ILE A 308 -3.18 19.65 1.70
C ILE A 308 -2.89 20.60 0.51
N ALA A 309 -1.73 21.23 0.50
CA ALA A 309 -1.33 22.13 -0.58
C ALA A 309 -1.17 21.38 -1.90
N ASN A 310 -0.54 20.22 -1.90
CA ASN A 310 -0.38 19.38 -3.10
C ASN A 310 -1.74 18.95 -3.65
N LEU A 311 -2.62 18.46 -2.77
CA LEU A 311 -3.96 18.02 -3.12
C LEU A 311 -4.75 19.14 -3.83
N HIS A 312 -4.83 20.32 -3.21
CA HIS A 312 -5.52 21.47 -3.81
C HIS A 312 -4.82 21.97 -5.08
N SER A 313 -3.48 21.90 -5.15
CA SER A 313 -2.74 22.25 -6.36
C SER A 313 -3.12 21.35 -7.54
N ASN A 314 -3.27 20.04 -7.30
CA ASN A 314 -3.68 19.10 -8.34
C ASN A 314 -5.12 19.37 -8.80
N VAL A 315 -6.05 19.62 -7.87
CA VAL A 315 -7.44 20.01 -8.22
C VAL A 315 -7.46 21.26 -9.06
N PHE A 316 -6.74 22.31 -8.64
CA PHE A 316 -6.69 23.59 -9.35
C PHE A 316 -6.07 23.45 -10.75
N ARG A 317 -5.01 22.66 -10.89
CA ARG A 317 -4.40 22.37 -12.19
C ARG A 317 -5.37 21.68 -13.14
N ALA A 318 -6.12 20.68 -12.65
CA ALA A 318 -7.13 20.00 -13.46
C ALA A 318 -8.27 20.94 -13.87
N GLU A 319 -8.79 21.78 -12.95
CA GLU A 319 -9.81 22.79 -13.28
C GLU A 319 -9.32 23.76 -14.36
N ARG A 320 -8.06 24.16 -14.30
CA ARG A 320 -7.46 25.04 -15.31
C ARG A 320 -7.33 24.35 -16.66
N GLU A 321 -6.92 23.08 -16.71
CA GLU A 321 -6.81 22.31 -17.95
C GLU A 321 -8.19 22.13 -18.60
N VAL A 322 -9.22 21.84 -17.81
CA VAL A 322 -10.61 21.76 -18.25
C VAL A 322 -11.05 23.09 -18.91
N ASN A 323 -10.77 24.23 -18.24
CA ASN A 323 -11.14 25.55 -18.75
C ASN A 323 -10.39 25.92 -20.03
N LEU A 324 -9.13 25.52 -20.19
CA LEU A 324 -8.33 25.80 -21.38
C LEU A 324 -8.72 24.93 -22.58
N SER A 325 -9.22 23.72 -22.33
CA SER A 325 -9.66 22.80 -23.39
C SER A 325 -10.99 23.21 -24.04
N GLY A 326 -11.71 24.17 -23.43
CA GLY A 326 -13.01 24.64 -23.90
C GLY A 326 -14.15 23.63 -23.66
N PRO A 327 -15.39 23.97 -24.02
CA PRO A 327 -16.50 23.06 -23.85
C PRO A 327 -16.32 21.87 -24.76
N GLN A 328 -16.25 20.67 -24.13
CA GLN A 328 -16.25 19.40 -24.85
C GLN A 328 -17.64 19.19 -25.46
N ARG A 329 -17.67 18.85 -26.75
CA ARG A 329 -18.90 18.62 -27.49
C ARG A 329 -19.46 17.23 -27.24
#